data_b0252101a00b0a3e788dc487e9e8ba60
#
_entry.id   b0252101a00b0a3e788dc487e9e8ba60
#
_cell.length_a   1.000
_cell.length_b   1.000
_cell.length_c   1.000
_cell.angle_alpha   90.00
_cell.angle_beta   90.00
_cell.angle_gamma   90.00
#
_symmetry.space_group_name_H-M   'P 1'
#
loop_
_entity.id
_entity.type
_entity.pdbx_description
1 polymer ?
#
loop_
_entity_poly.entity_id
_entity_poly.type
_entity_poly.pdbx_seq_one_letter_code
_entity_poly.pdbx_strand_id
1 'polypeptide(L)'
;MIFFCEDCGEKNFLTPKQYENERAVFRCSSCQYQNSYIFRAPEKKIPPLLKKFLQISKVSGVDQFILVNQKGKITAHDIKDPERTGDIVFSCGQKSSRIHKSNSKYSIFARKNQKNIFIFPVGNYYLGVVKLENTDDSVLADNIIKFLKDLGKGRSK
;
A
#
# COMPACT_ATOMS: atom_id res chain seq x y z
N MET A 1 -20.03 13.43 6.12
CA MET A 1 -19.27 14.66 5.79
C MET A 1 -20.15 15.86 6.11
N ILE A 2 -19.56 17.03 6.45
CA ILE A 2 -20.30 18.26 6.78
C ILE A 2 -20.18 19.23 5.62
N PHE A 3 -21.32 19.77 5.16
CA PHE A 3 -21.41 20.83 4.15
C PHE A 3 -22.23 22.00 4.69
N PHE A 4 -21.88 23.18 4.30
CA PHE A 4 -22.61 24.39 4.68
C PHE A 4 -23.53 24.80 3.53
N CYS A 5 -24.73 25.28 3.86
CA CYS A 5 -25.61 25.82 2.83
C CYS A 5 -25.06 27.13 2.27
N GLU A 6 -25.03 27.27 0.95
CA GLU A 6 -24.54 28.48 0.28
C GLU A 6 -25.47 29.68 0.50
N ASP A 7 -26.75 29.42 0.79
CA ASP A 7 -27.76 30.47 0.98
C ASP A 7 -27.82 30.93 2.45
N CYS A 8 -28.06 30.01 3.41
CA CYS A 8 -28.28 30.37 4.81
C CYS A 8 -27.13 30.02 5.75
N GLY A 9 -26.05 29.37 5.29
CA GLY A 9 -24.92 28.98 6.09
C GLY A 9 -25.14 27.79 7.03
N GLU A 10 -26.33 27.16 7.03
CA GLU A 10 -26.66 26.05 7.92
C GLU A 10 -25.80 24.80 7.62
N LYS A 11 -25.42 24.09 8.71
CA LYS A 11 -24.66 22.83 8.62
C LYS A 11 -25.56 21.68 8.20
N ASN A 12 -25.16 20.98 7.15
CA ASN A 12 -25.85 19.80 6.66
C ASN A 12 -24.94 18.58 6.76
N PHE A 13 -25.44 17.48 7.32
CA PHE A 13 -24.72 16.21 7.46
C PHE A 13 -25.11 15.28 6.31
N LEU A 14 -24.20 15.04 5.36
CA LEU A 14 -24.47 14.18 4.24
C LEU A 14 -23.95 12.77 4.49
N THR A 15 -24.77 11.80 4.12
CA THR A 15 -24.40 10.38 4.08
C THR A 15 -23.52 10.09 2.85
N PRO A 16 -22.74 8.99 2.83
CA PRO A 16 -21.93 8.62 1.67
C PRO A 16 -22.70 8.55 0.35
N LYS A 17 -23.99 8.19 0.38
CA LYS A 17 -24.85 8.12 -0.81
C LYS A 17 -25.20 9.47 -1.42
N GLN A 18 -25.04 10.56 -0.66
CA GLN A 18 -25.36 11.93 -1.10
C GLN A 18 -24.17 12.68 -1.67
N TYR A 19 -22.97 12.08 -1.60
CA TYR A 19 -21.76 12.62 -2.20
C TYR A 19 -20.97 11.50 -2.91
N GLU A 20 -21.18 11.38 -4.19
CA GLU A 20 -20.49 10.43 -5.06
C GLU A 20 -19.76 11.17 -6.19
N ASN A 21 -18.73 10.56 -6.74
CA ASN A 21 -18.01 11.08 -7.91
C ASN A 21 -17.53 12.53 -7.75
N GLU A 22 -16.99 12.88 -6.59
CA GLU A 22 -16.46 14.22 -6.30
C GLU A 22 -17.54 15.33 -6.33
N ARG A 23 -18.81 14.97 -6.21
CA ARG A 23 -19.92 15.90 -6.20
C ARG A 23 -20.87 15.62 -5.04
N ALA A 24 -21.28 16.68 -4.33
CA ALA A 24 -22.35 16.62 -3.34
C ALA A 24 -23.53 17.46 -3.83
N VAL A 25 -24.72 16.86 -3.90
CA VAL A 25 -25.96 17.56 -4.21
C VAL A 25 -26.94 17.28 -3.08
N PHE A 26 -27.42 18.34 -2.42
CA PHE A 26 -28.39 18.20 -1.32
C PHE A 26 -29.28 19.43 -1.19
N ARG A 27 -30.43 19.24 -0.57
CA ARG A 27 -31.28 20.34 -0.13
C ARG A 27 -30.97 20.67 1.33
N CYS A 28 -30.82 21.96 1.63
CA CYS A 28 -30.60 22.42 2.98
C CYS A 28 -31.75 22.01 3.89
N SER A 29 -31.45 21.49 5.06
CA SER A 29 -32.47 21.11 6.06
C SER A 29 -33.21 22.30 6.62
N SER A 30 -32.62 23.50 6.60
CA SER A 30 -33.20 24.74 7.13
C SER A 30 -34.00 25.50 6.07
N CYS A 31 -33.34 25.95 4.98
CA CYS A 31 -33.97 26.85 3.99
C CYS A 31 -34.45 26.14 2.70
N GLN A 32 -34.25 24.82 2.57
CA GLN A 32 -34.59 24.01 1.39
C GLN A 32 -33.86 24.38 0.12
N TYR A 33 -32.89 25.30 0.17
CA TYR A 33 -32.06 25.66 -0.98
C TYR A 33 -31.30 24.43 -1.49
N GLN A 34 -31.25 24.26 -2.80
CA GLN A 34 -30.54 23.16 -3.41
C GLN A 34 -29.08 23.54 -3.64
N ASN A 35 -28.20 22.86 -2.90
CA ASN A 35 -26.77 23.06 -2.95
C ASN A 35 -26.10 22.05 -3.91
N SER A 36 -25.06 22.48 -4.61
CA SER A 36 -24.25 21.61 -5.47
C SER A 36 -22.78 21.96 -5.34
N TYR A 37 -22.05 21.12 -4.60
CA TYR A 37 -20.61 21.24 -4.42
C TYR A 37 -19.85 20.28 -5.32
N ILE A 38 -18.84 20.78 -6.00
CA ILE A 38 -17.83 19.95 -6.65
C ILE A 38 -16.60 20.00 -5.77
N PHE A 39 -16.20 18.87 -5.22
CA PHE A 39 -15.00 18.76 -4.41
C PHE A 39 -14.09 17.68 -5.02
N ARG A 40 -12.88 18.06 -5.32
CA ARG A 40 -11.86 17.05 -5.62
C ARG A 40 -11.41 16.46 -4.30
N ALA A 41 -11.63 15.15 -4.11
CA ALA A 41 -10.94 14.45 -3.05
C ALA A 41 -9.45 14.78 -3.20
N PRO A 42 -8.74 15.19 -2.12
CA PRO A 42 -7.32 15.46 -2.24
C PRO A 42 -6.70 14.22 -2.86
N GLU A 43 -6.15 14.36 -4.06
CA GLU A 43 -5.39 13.27 -4.69
C GLU A 43 -4.41 12.79 -3.64
N LYS A 44 -4.59 11.56 -3.15
CA LYS A 44 -3.60 10.94 -2.28
C LYS A 44 -2.33 10.87 -3.11
N LYS A 45 -1.50 11.91 -3.04
CA LYS A 45 -0.21 11.94 -3.72
C LYS A 45 0.55 10.73 -3.23
N ILE A 46 0.50 9.66 -4.01
CA ILE A 46 1.27 8.46 -3.73
C ILE A 46 2.73 8.89 -3.72
N PRO A 47 3.46 8.73 -2.61
CA PRO A 47 4.86 9.10 -2.55
C PRO A 47 5.62 8.51 -3.74
N PRO A 48 6.57 9.23 -4.36
CA PRO A 48 7.30 8.75 -5.54
C PRO A 48 7.94 7.37 -5.34
N LEU A 49 8.42 7.11 -4.12
CA LEU A 49 8.96 5.81 -3.74
C LEU A 49 7.89 4.71 -3.82
N LEU A 50 6.68 4.99 -3.35
CA LEU A 50 5.59 4.02 -3.37
C LEU A 50 5.13 3.71 -4.80
N LYS A 51 5.10 4.72 -5.69
CA LYS A 51 4.83 4.51 -7.12
C LYS A 51 5.83 3.54 -7.75
N LYS A 52 7.10 3.63 -7.37
CA LYS A 52 8.14 2.71 -7.83
C LYS A 52 7.93 1.29 -7.28
N PHE A 53 7.54 1.16 -6.01
CA PHE A 53 7.23 -0.16 -5.43
C PHE A 53 6.03 -0.86 -6.08
N LEU A 54 5.05 -0.12 -6.57
CA LEU A 54 3.92 -0.72 -7.30
C LEU A 54 4.34 -1.43 -8.59
N GLN A 55 5.55 -1.16 -9.10
CA GLN A 55 6.08 -1.87 -10.26
C GLN A 55 6.60 -3.28 -9.94
N ILE A 56 6.66 -3.67 -8.66
CA ILE A 56 7.09 -5.00 -8.25
C ILE A 56 6.20 -6.10 -8.83
N SER A 57 4.91 -5.85 -9.03
CA SER A 57 3.98 -6.78 -9.68
C SER A 57 4.36 -7.13 -11.12
N LYS A 58 5.27 -6.36 -11.74
CA LYS A 58 5.79 -6.61 -13.09
C LYS A 58 7.09 -7.41 -13.08
N VAL A 59 7.64 -7.68 -11.89
CA VAL A 59 8.88 -8.47 -11.76
C VAL A 59 8.56 -9.94 -12.03
N SER A 60 9.35 -10.56 -12.90
CA SER A 60 9.16 -11.98 -13.25
C SER A 60 9.25 -12.88 -12.02
N GLY A 61 8.27 -13.75 -11.86
CA GLY A 61 8.15 -14.68 -10.74
C GLY A 61 7.34 -14.15 -9.56
N VAL A 62 6.88 -12.90 -9.57
CA VAL A 62 5.99 -12.32 -8.56
C VAL A 62 4.54 -12.62 -8.93
N ASP A 63 3.81 -13.26 -8.01
CA ASP A 63 2.35 -13.45 -8.08
C ASP A 63 1.64 -12.28 -7.39
N GLN A 64 2.02 -12.00 -6.14
CA GLN A 64 1.41 -10.97 -5.31
C GLN A 64 2.49 -10.32 -4.43
N PHE A 65 2.22 -9.09 -3.96
CA PHE A 65 3.12 -8.42 -3.04
C PHE A 65 2.39 -7.67 -1.93
N ILE A 66 3.11 -7.39 -0.85
CA ILE A 66 2.68 -6.53 0.24
C ILE A 66 3.86 -5.72 0.77
N LEU A 67 3.65 -4.45 1.01
CA LEU A 67 4.63 -3.54 1.59
C LEU A 67 4.15 -3.05 2.94
N VAL A 68 4.91 -3.35 3.99
CA VAL A 68 4.60 -2.99 5.38
C VAL A 68 5.70 -2.10 5.92
N ASN A 69 5.37 -1.01 6.60
CA ASN A 69 6.38 -0.16 7.22
C ASN A 69 6.87 -0.74 8.57
N GLN A 70 7.91 -0.15 9.14
CA GLN A 70 8.48 -0.57 10.44
C GLN A 70 7.54 -0.42 11.64
N LYS A 71 6.37 0.23 11.46
CA LYS A 71 5.31 0.35 12.49
C LYS A 71 4.20 -0.69 12.30
N GLY A 72 4.34 -1.64 11.37
CA GLY A 72 3.34 -2.65 11.05
C GLY A 72 2.21 -2.15 10.12
N LYS A 73 2.24 -0.89 9.66
CA LYS A 73 1.20 -0.36 8.79
C LYS A 73 1.43 -0.80 7.35
N ILE A 74 0.41 -1.39 6.74
CA ILE A 74 0.38 -1.74 5.33
C ILE A 74 0.33 -0.46 4.50
N THR A 75 1.23 -0.33 3.53
CA THR A 75 1.37 0.87 2.68
C THR A 75 1.00 0.62 1.23
N ALA A 76 1.19 -0.60 0.74
CA ALA A 76 0.74 -1.04 -0.59
C ALA A 76 0.60 -2.55 -0.63
N HIS A 77 -0.33 -3.06 -1.42
CA HIS A 77 -0.50 -4.50 -1.65
C HIS A 77 -1.39 -4.76 -2.86
N ASP A 78 -1.32 -5.99 -3.38
CA ASP A 78 -2.27 -6.61 -4.29
C ASP A 78 -2.80 -7.97 -3.78
N ILE A 79 -2.55 -8.27 -2.51
CA ILE A 79 -2.95 -9.51 -1.83
C ILE A 79 -4.41 -9.43 -1.39
N LYS A 80 -5.15 -10.55 -1.48
CA LYS A 80 -6.58 -10.63 -1.08
C LYS A 80 -6.82 -10.49 0.43
N ASP A 81 -5.90 -10.99 1.26
CA ASP A 81 -5.96 -10.90 2.74
C ASP A 81 -4.73 -10.13 3.23
N PRO A 82 -4.75 -8.79 3.14
CA PRO A 82 -3.57 -7.99 3.45
C PRO A 82 -3.26 -7.94 4.96
N GLU A 83 -4.26 -7.91 5.83
CA GLU A 83 -4.05 -7.76 7.27
C GLU A 83 -3.26 -8.93 7.84
N ARG A 84 -3.75 -10.14 7.67
CA ARG A 84 -3.08 -11.34 8.16
C ARG A 84 -1.72 -11.58 7.50
N THR A 85 -1.57 -11.24 6.23
CA THR A 85 -0.28 -11.38 5.54
C THR A 85 0.69 -10.30 5.98
N GLY A 86 0.19 -9.08 6.20
CA GLY A 86 0.98 -7.96 6.73
C GLY A 86 1.58 -8.26 8.09
N ASP A 87 0.81 -8.86 9.00
CA ASP A 87 1.28 -9.29 10.33
C ASP A 87 2.42 -10.31 10.22
N ILE A 88 2.31 -11.29 9.31
CA ILE A 88 3.38 -12.28 9.07
C ILE A 88 4.64 -11.58 8.56
N VAL A 89 4.50 -10.72 7.53
CA VAL A 89 5.62 -10.00 6.92
C VAL A 89 6.30 -9.09 7.95
N PHE A 90 5.52 -8.38 8.75
CA PHE A 90 6.03 -7.51 9.80
C PHE A 90 6.79 -8.29 10.88
N SER A 91 6.17 -9.33 11.43
CA SER A 91 6.74 -10.12 12.52
C SER A 91 8.03 -10.83 12.07
N CYS A 92 8.04 -11.43 10.90
CA CYS A 92 9.23 -12.07 10.34
C CYS A 92 10.32 -11.04 10.00
N GLY A 93 9.94 -9.90 9.40
CA GLY A 93 10.86 -8.82 9.07
C GLY A 93 11.56 -8.24 10.30
N GLN A 94 10.82 -8.01 11.39
CA GLN A 94 11.40 -7.56 12.67
C GLN A 94 12.39 -8.57 13.27
N LYS A 95 12.02 -9.85 13.28
CA LYS A 95 12.92 -10.91 13.81
C LYS A 95 14.21 -10.98 13.04
N SER A 96 14.14 -10.91 11.70
CA SER A 96 15.33 -10.92 10.85
C SER A 96 16.24 -9.73 11.10
N SER A 97 15.69 -8.54 11.19
CA SER A 97 16.47 -7.31 11.44
C SER A 97 17.23 -7.36 12.77
N ARG A 98 16.75 -8.14 13.75
CA ARG A 98 17.43 -8.36 15.03
C ARG A 98 18.56 -9.38 14.95
N ILE A 99 18.43 -10.40 14.12
CA ILE A 99 19.41 -11.49 13.97
C ILE A 99 20.60 -11.03 13.11
N HIS A 100 20.34 -10.23 12.10
CA HIS A 100 21.36 -9.80 11.13
C HIS A 100 21.75 -8.34 11.33
N LYS A 101 22.70 -8.07 12.22
CA LYS A 101 23.34 -6.76 12.40
C LYS A 101 24.23 -6.33 11.24
N SER A 102 24.51 -7.21 10.28
CA SER A 102 25.38 -6.95 9.14
C SER A 102 24.61 -7.01 7.84
N ASN A 103 24.96 -6.18 6.89
CA ASN A 103 24.54 -5.94 5.50
C ASN A 103 24.08 -7.16 4.65
N SER A 104 23.50 -8.16 5.24
CA SER A 104 23.09 -9.36 4.56
C SER A 104 21.78 -9.13 3.81
N LYS A 105 21.84 -9.37 2.53
CA LYS A 105 20.76 -9.32 1.53
C LYS A 105 19.76 -10.48 1.70
N TYR A 106 19.29 -10.77 2.92
CA TYR A 106 18.52 -11.99 3.14
C TYR A 106 17.04 -11.76 2.90
N SER A 107 16.49 -12.62 2.08
CA SER A 107 15.08 -12.93 2.03
C SER A 107 14.76 -13.90 3.16
N ILE A 108 13.73 -13.61 3.94
CA ILE A 108 13.16 -14.55 4.88
C ILE A 108 12.03 -15.26 4.19
N PHE A 109 11.98 -16.54 4.44
CA PHE A 109 10.98 -17.41 3.90
C PHE A 109 9.90 -17.70 4.94
N ALA A 110 8.65 -17.37 4.63
CA ALA A 110 7.50 -17.76 5.43
C ALA A 110 6.52 -18.54 4.54
N ARG A 111 5.96 -19.62 5.09
CA ARG A 111 4.96 -20.43 4.38
C ARG A 111 3.57 -20.19 4.96
N LYS A 112 2.61 -19.79 4.13
CA LYS A 112 1.21 -19.65 4.49
C LYS A 112 0.32 -20.33 3.45
N ASN A 113 -0.54 -21.27 3.89
CA ASN A 113 -1.51 -21.95 3.00
C ASN A 113 -0.85 -22.50 1.73
N GLN A 114 0.25 -23.23 1.86
CA GLN A 114 1.09 -23.76 0.78
C GLN A 114 1.77 -22.71 -0.11
N LYS A 115 1.52 -21.43 0.06
CA LYS A 115 2.23 -20.35 -0.65
C LYS A 115 3.46 -19.91 0.13
N ASN A 116 4.55 -19.74 -0.59
CA ASN A 116 5.80 -19.26 -0.06
C ASN A 116 5.84 -17.72 -0.13
N ILE A 117 6.14 -17.09 0.98
CA ILE A 117 6.28 -15.64 1.06
C ILE A 117 7.74 -15.32 1.32
N PHE A 118 8.36 -14.59 0.41
CA PHE A 118 9.71 -14.06 0.56
C PHE A 118 9.63 -12.67 1.17
N ILE A 119 10.44 -12.40 2.19
CA ILE A 119 10.41 -11.12 2.90
C ILE A 119 11.77 -10.46 2.78
N PHE A 120 11.77 -9.23 2.25
CA PHE A 120 12.97 -8.44 2.01
C PHE A 120 12.89 -7.16 2.85
N PRO A 121 13.88 -6.89 3.73
CA PRO A 121 13.99 -5.59 4.38
C PRO A 121 14.42 -4.54 3.36
N VAL A 122 13.69 -3.44 3.26
CA VAL A 122 13.94 -2.38 2.28
C VAL A 122 13.84 -1.01 2.94
N GLY A 123 14.95 -0.48 3.42
CA GLY A 123 14.95 0.77 4.17
C GLY A 123 14.04 0.70 5.39
N ASN A 124 13.00 1.54 5.44
CA ASN A 124 12.02 1.58 6.53
C ASN A 124 10.79 0.68 6.28
N TYR A 125 10.90 -0.29 5.38
CA TYR A 125 9.82 -1.18 5.00
C TYR A 125 10.25 -2.63 4.98
N TYR A 126 9.26 -3.52 5.05
CA TYR A 126 9.37 -4.94 4.76
C TYR A 126 8.52 -5.24 3.53
N LEU A 127 9.16 -5.75 2.49
CA LEU A 127 8.50 -6.19 1.27
C LEU A 127 8.23 -7.69 1.37
N GLY A 128 6.97 -8.09 1.41
CA GLY A 128 6.55 -9.48 1.25
C GLY A 128 6.19 -9.74 -0.20
N VAL A 129 6.71 -10.83 -0.77
CA VAL A 129 6.43 -11.25 -2.15
C VAL A 129 5.96 -12.69 -2.13
N VAL A 130 4.80 -12.94 -2.71
CA VAL A 130 4.28 -14.29 -2.97
C VAL A 130 4.82 -14.75 -4.32
N LYS A 131 5.40 -15.94 -4.33
CA LYS A 131 6.00 -16.55 -5.52
C LYS A 131 4.93 -17.12 -6.46
N LEU A 132 5.12 -16.94 -7.76
CA LEU A 132 4.38 -17.67 -8.78
C LEU A 132 4.78 -19.16 -8.74
N GLU A 133 3.82 -20.08 -8.88
CA GLU A 133 4.01 -21.52 -8.60
C GLU A 133 5.20 -22.16 -9.33
N ASN A 134 5.43 -21.80 -10.56
CA ASN A 134 6.47 -22.42 -11.41
C ASN A 134 7.79 -21.65 -11.45
N THR A 135 8.00 -20.70 -10.55
CA THR A 135 9.25 -19.92 -10.50
C THR A 135 10.22 -20.57 -9.53
N ASP A 136 11.50 -20.65 -9.89
CA ASP A 136 12.57 -21.07 -8.99
C ASP A 136 12.80 -20.00 -7.91
N ASP A 137 13.06 -20.43 -6.67
CA ASP A 137 13.23 -19.54 -5.51
C ASP A 137 14.45 -18.62 -5.67
N SER A 138 15.54 -19.14 -6.24
CA SER A 138 16.78 -18.38 -6.49
C SER A 138 16.56 -17.32 -7.56
N VAL A 139 15.87 -17.66 -8.63
CA VAL A 139 15.54 -16.74 -9.73
C VAL A 139 14.65 -15.61 -9.25
N LEU A 140 13.62 -15.92 -8.44
CA LEU A 140 12.79 -14.89 -7.84
C LEU A 140 13.61 -13.95 -6.95
N ALA A 141 14.44 -14.51 -6.06
CA ALA A 141 15.25 -13.72 -5.13
C ALA A 141 16.19 -12.76 -5.90
N ASP A 142 16.85 -13.24 -6.95
CA ASP A 142 17.74 -12.43 -7.79
C ASP A 142 16.98 -11.31 -8.52
N ASN A 143 15.82 -11.60 -9.07
CA ASN A 143 14.98 -10.62 -9.74
C ASN A 143 14.53 -9.52 -8.77
N ILE A 144 14.10 -9.89 -7.56
CA ILE A 144 13.73 -8.92 -6.51
C ILE A 144 14.94 -8.09 -6.08
N ILE A 145 16.08 -8.70 -5.82
CA ILE A 145 17.31 -7.99 -5.43
C ILE A 145 17.74 -6.99 -6.52
N LYS A 146 17.66 -7.38 -7.78
CA LYS A 146 17.93 -6.49 -8.92
C LYS A 146 16.98 -5.31 -8.93
N PHE A 147 15.68 -5.56 -8.82
CA PHE A 147 14.64 -4.53 -8.74
C PHE A 147 14.91 -3.54 -7.58
N LEU A 148 15.23 -4.04 -6.39
CA LEU A 148 15.50 -3.22 -5.21
C LEU A 148 16.78 -2.37 -5.36
N LYS A 149 17.82 -2.90 -6.01
CA LYS A 149 19.04 -2.13 -6.33
C LYS A 149 18.73 -0.97 -7.29
N ASP A 150 17.90 -1.19 -8.28
CA ASP A 150 17.52 -0.15 -9.25
C ASP A 150 16.64 0.93 -8.62
N LEU A 151 15.80 0.57 -7.64
CA LEU A 151 15.08 1.55 -6.80
C LEU A 151 16.03 2.48 -6.02
N GLY A 152 17.15 1.94 -5.54
CA GLY A 152 18.17 2.68 -4.76
C GLY A 152 18.98 3.68 -5.61
N LYS A 153 19.30 3.32 -6.85
CA LYS A 153 20.10 4.17 -7.76
C LYS A 153 19.41 5.50 -8.15
N GLY A 154 18.09 5.58 -8.03
CA GLY A 154 17.34 6.81 -8.33
C GLY A 154 17.37 7.89 -7.23
N ARG A 155 18.19 7.73 -6.18
CA ARG A 155 18.33 8.70 -5.08
C ARG A 155 19.54 9.64 -5.21
N SER A 156 20.37 9.46 -6.24
CA SER A 156 21.55 10.30 -6.47
C SER A 156 21.24 11.32 -7.57
N LYS A 157 20.46 12.35 -7.25
CA LYS A 157 20.48 13.67 -7.91
C LYS A 157 19.86 14.70 -7.00
#